data_59c83ae5b9ca559dba78304a23952251
#
_entry.id   59c83ae5b9ca559dba78304a23952251
#
_cell.length_a   1.000
_cell.length_b   1.000
_cell.length_c   1.000
_cell.angle_alpha   90.00
_cell.angle_beta   90.00
_cell.angle_gamma   90.00
#
_symmetry.space_group_name_H-M   'P 1'
#
loop_
_entity.id
_entity.type
_entity.pdbx_description
1 polymer ?
#
loop_
_entity_poly.entity_id
_entity_poly.type
_entity_poly.pdbx_seq_one_letter_code
_entity_poly.pdbx_strand_id
1 'polypeptide(L)'
;TAYADQNVPYGSVCNAELRTCNGGDLSGSNAYSSCRVADPVACAFNSLSIAHGNSVTAYRDSAVDYGGSCLSEQRLCSNGVLSGSNAYSSCRVNEASSCTFNGQTVSSGSSVTAYESNSVNFGSSCQTELRSCSNGTLSGSYTNAACSVASAASCTFNGQAVAHGTSINAYQAASVAFGSTCTSQSRTCSNGTLSGGYTNSSCSV
;
A
#
# COMPACT_ATOMS: atom_id res chain seq x y z
N THR A 1 -73.67 14.74 -1.84
CA THR A 1 -72.55 14.55 -0.94
C THR A 1 -71.78 15.85 -0.85
N ALA A 2 -71.38 16.26 0.35
CA ALA A 2 -70.48 17.40 0.60
C ALA A 2 -69.37 16.96 1.51
N TYR A 3 -68.18 17.64 1.36
CA TYR A 3 -66.94 17.31 2.09
C TYR A 3 -66.62 18.42 3.09
N ALA A 4 -65.99 18.03 4.19
CA ALA A 4 -65.54 18.96 5.24
C ALA A 4 -64.41 19.87 4.74
N ASP A 5 -63.49 19.32 3.90
CA ASP A 5 -62.32 19.99 3.36
C ASP A 5 -62.23 19.76 1.85
N GLN A 6 -61.70 20.77 1.12
CA GLN A 6 -61.45 20.67 -0.32
C GLN A 6 -60.14 19.89 -0.62
N ASN A 7 -59.17 19.99 0.28
CA ASN A 7 -57.87 19.26 0.17
C ASN A 7 -57.51 18.73 1.56
N VAL A 8 -57.08 17.47 1.59
CA VAL A 8 -56.54 16.85 2.81
C VAL A 8 -55.12 16.33 2.56
N PRO A 9 -54.28 16.27 3.59
CA PRO A 9 -52.92 15.74 3.48
C PRO A 9 -52.89 14.29 3.00
N TYR A 10 -51.78 13.87 2.40
CA TYR A 10 -51.50 12.46 2.05
C TYR A 10 -51.71 11.57 3.29
N GLY A 11 -52.40 10.46 3.11
CA GLY A 11 -52.75 9.51 4.18
C GLY A 11 -53.98 9.87 4.99
N SER A 12 -54.57 11.06 4.77
CA SER A 12 -55.88 11.44 5.36
C SER A 12 -57.03 10.96 4.50
N VAL A 13 -58.22 10.94 5.08
CA VAL A 13 -59.46 10.55 4.40
C VAL A 13 -60.33 11.77 4.20
N CYS A 14 -60.93 11.90 3.02
CA CYS A 14 -61.94 12.91 2.73
C CYS A 14 -63.25 12.63 3.53
N ASN A 15 -63.52 13.41 4.56
CA ASN A 15 -64.72 13.28 5.35
C ASN A 15 -65.95 13.83 4.58
N ALA A 16 -66.86 12.97 4.27
CA ALA A 16 -68.09 13.30 3.51
C ALA A 16 -69.35 13.16 4.35
N GLU A 17 -70.36 14.02 4.07
CA GLU A 17 -71.72 13.89 4.57
C GLU A 17 -72.72 13.94 3.41
N LEU A 18 -73.85 13.22 3.56
CA LEU A 18 -74.91 13.32 2.63
C LEU A 18 -75.87 14.44 3.09
N ARG A 19 -75.97 15.49 2.30
CA ARG A 19 -76.88 16.62 2.58
C ARG A 19 -78.18 16.42 1.88
N THR A 20 -79.25 16.66 2.61
CA THR A 20 -80.67 16.63 2.08
C THR A 20 -81.21 18.05 2.04
N CYS A 21 -81.97 18.35 0.98
CA CYS A 21 -82.71 19.62 0.86
C CYS A 21 -84.06 19.46 1.49
N ASN A 22 -84.36 20.36 2.41
CA ASN A 22 -85.70 20.41 3.02
C ASN A 22 -86.18 21.87 3.04
N GLY A 23 -87.23 22.18 2.23
CA GLY A 23 -87.79 23.50 2.15
C GLY A 23 -86.87 24.62 1.59
N GLY A 24 -85.86 24.28 0.87
CA GLY A 24 -84.81 25.20 0.35
C GLY A 24 -83.51 25.24 1.15
N ASP A 25 -83.51 24.65 2.37
CA ASP A 25 -82.32 24.55 3.20
C ASP A 25 -81.60 23.20 3.08
N LEU A 26 -80.29 23.20 2.99
CA LEU A 26 -79.49 21.97 3.00
C LEU A 26 -79.09 21.57 4.42
N SER A 27 -79.34 20.29 4.75
CA SER A 27 -78.89 19.72 6.03
C SER A 27 -77.38 19.62 6.09
N GLY A 28 -76.80 19.55 7.31
CA GLY A 28 -75.35 19.34 7.55
C GLY A 28 -74.53 20.62 7.40
N SER A 29 -73.21 20.49 7.60
CA SER A 29 -72.25 21.61 7.68
C SER A 29 -71.12 21.58 6.64
N ASN A 30 -70.93 20.46 5.96
CA ASN A 30 -69.87 20.34 4.98
C ASN A 30 -70.11 21.21 3.75
N ALA A 31 -69.07 21.99 3.32
CA ALA A 31 -69.25 23.06 2.34
C ALA A 31 -68.71 22.75 0.93
N TYR A 32 -67.85 21.77 0.79
CA TYR A 32 -67.18 21.53 -0.46
C TYR A 32 -67.81 20.44 -1.31
N SER A 33 -67.89 20.65 -2.62
CA SER A 33 -68.46 19.70 -3.59
C SER A 33 -67.49 18.57 -3.97
N SER A 34 -66.22 18.75 -3.69
CA SER A 34 -65.19 17.76 -3.96
C SER A 34 -64.09 17.83 -2.88
N CYS A 35 -63.37 16.74 -2.70
CA CYS A 35 -62.21 16.67 -1.83
C CYS A 35 -61.11 15.89 -2.54
N ARG A 36 -59.88 16.40 -2.44
CA ARG A 36 -58.69 15.76 -2.97
C ARG A 36 -57.72 15.42 -1.85
N VAL A 37 -57.20 14.18 -1.83
CA VAL A 37 -56.06 13.81 -1.02
C VAL A 37 -54.79 14.27 -1.76
N ALA A 38 -53.92 14.98 -1.06
CA ALA A 38 -52.63 15.43 -1.62
C ALA A 38 -51.77 14.24 -2.03
N ASP A 39 -50.98 14.40 -3.09
CA ASP A 39 -49.98 13.42 -3.47
C ASP A 39 -48.86 13.35 -2.43
N PRO A 40 -48.23 12.18 -2.24
CA PRO A 40 -47.14 12.06 -1.29
C PRO A 40 -45.91 12.87 -1.74
N VAL A 41 -45.19 13.43 -0.79
CA VAL A 41 -43.97 14.21 -1.05
C VAL A 41 -42.77 13.29 -1.24
N ALA A 42 -41.98 13.54 -2.30
CA ALA A 42 -40.69 12.89 -2.53
C ALA A 42 -39.65 13.36 -1.51
N CYS A 43 -38.67 12.48 -1.22
CA CYS A 43 -37.55 12.78 -0.35
C CYS A 43 -36.32 13.25 -1.18
N ALA A 44 -35.49 14.10 -0.61
CA ALA A 44 -34.21 14.50 -1.20
C ALA A 44 -33.05 13.72 -0.56
N PHE A 45 -32.15 13.18 -1.38
CA PHE A 45 -30.91 12.54 -0.95
C PHE A 45 -29.77 12.84 -1.91
N ASN A 46 -28.77 13.61 -1.48
CA ASN A 46 -27.59 13.98 -2.29
C ASN A 46 -27.98 14.42 -3.73
N SER A 47 -28.88 15.38 -3.85
CA SER A 47 -29.43 15.91 -5.13
C SER A 47 -30.33 14.93 -5.91
N LEU A 48 -30.59 13.73 -5.41
CA LEU A 48 -31.58 12.81 -5.97
C LEU A 48 -32.95 13.03 -5.34
N SER A 49 -34.00 12.96 -6.17
CA SER A 49 -35.38 12.92 -5.72
C SER A 49 -35.83 11.46 -5.64
N ILE A 50 -36.20 11.00 -4.46
CA ILE A 50 -36.66 9.64 -4.17
C ILE A 50 -38.19 9.69 -3.97
N ALA A 51 -38.91 9.05 -4.86
CA ALA A 51 -40.37 8.99 -4.75
C ALA A 51 -40.80 8.28 -3.45
N HIS A 52 -41.96 8.68 -2.93
CA HIS A 52 -42.55 8.00 -1.79
C HIS A 52 -42.71 6.48 -2.05
N GLY A 53 -42.35 5.68 -1.06
CA GLY A 53 -42.37 4.22 -1.14
C GLY A 53 -41.09 3.61 -1.76
N ASN A 54 -40.22 4.41 -2.35
CA ASN A 54 -38.94 3.94 -2.90
C ASN A 54 -37.80 4.06 -1.88
N SER A 55 -36.76 3.28 -2.09
CA SER A 55 -35.55 3.28 -1.24
C SER A 55 -34.31 3.67 -2.03
N VAL A 56 -33.33 4.17 -1.31
CA VAL A 56 -32.00 4.48 -1.82
C VAL A 56 -30.94 3.85 -0.91
N THR A 57 -29.87 3.32 -1.51
CA THR A 57 -28.70 2.85 -0.74
C THR A 57 -27.91 4.05 -0.28
N ALA A 58 -27.65 4.12 1.01
CA ALA A 58 -26.80 5.15 1.64
C ALA A 58 -25.69 4.51 2.43
N TYR A 59 -24.50 5.13 2.40
CA TYR A 59 -23.31 4.66 3.09
C TYR A 59 -22.99 5.54 4.29
N ARG A 60 -22.43 4.91 5.33
CA ARG A 60 -22.02 5.62 6.55
C ARG A 60 -20.87 6.58 6.28
N ASP A 61 -19.90 6.16 5.46
CA ASP A 61 -18.68 6.90 5.15
C ASP A 61 -18.53 7.04 3.62
N SER A 62 -17.95 8.13 3.14
CA SER A 62 -17.64 8.34 1.71
C SER A 62 -16.41 7.57 1.25
N ALA A 63 -15.52 7.22 2.18
CA ALA A 63 -14.36 6.38 1.97
C ALA A 63 -13.98 5.66 3.26
N VAL A 64 -13.38 4.48 3.12
CA VAL A 64 -12.81 3.70 4.23
C VAL A 64 -11.37 3.32 3.87
N ASP A 65 -10.54 3.07 4.87
CA ASP A 65 -9.15 2.68 4.67
C ASP A 65 -9.04 1.31 4.02
N TYR A 66 -7.88 1.05 3.44
CA TYR A 66 -7.54 -0.24 2.84
C TYR A 66 -7.82 -1.39 3.82
N GLY A 67 -8.53 -2.40 3.35
CA GLY A 67 -8.99 -3.53 4.16
C GLY A 67 -10.27 -3.27 4.95
N GLY A 68 -10.78 -2.03 4.97
CA GLY A 68 -12.07 -1.70 5.53
C GLY A 68 -13.23 -2.09 4.61
N SER A 69 -14.46 -2.00 5.12
CA SER A 69 -15.69 -2.30 4.38
C SER A 69 -16.64 -1.12 4.40
N CYS A 70 -17.21 -0.80 3.25
CA CYS A 70 -18.25 0.22 3.10
C CYS A 70 -19.57 -0.28 3.71
N LEU A 71 -19.95 0.26 4.88
CA LEU A 71 -21.22 -0.06 5.52
C LEU A 71 -22.35 0.75 4.90
N SER A 72 -23.42 0.07 4.47
CA SER A 72 -24.57 0.69 3.84
C SER A 72 -25.89 0.34 4.55
N GLU A 73 -26.89 1.17 4.33
CA GLU A 73 -28.28 0.92 4.71
C GLU A 73 -29.22 1.28 3.55
N GLN A 74 -30.40 0.68 3.53
CA GLN A 74 -31.51 1.08 2.65
C GLN A 74 -32.34 2.14 3.36
N ARG A 75 -32.42 3.34 2.79
CA ARG A 75 -33.22 4.45 3.30
C ARG A 75 -34.52 4.54 2.51
N LEU A 76 -35.68 4.29 3.20
CA LEU A 76 -36.99 4.35 2.61
C LEU A 76 -37.57 5.77 2.70
N CYS A 77 -38.11 6.26 1.59
CA CYS A 77 -38.84 7.52 1.57
C CYS A 77 -40.28 7.35 2.00
N SER A 78 -40.68 8.06 3.05
CA SER A 78 -42.07 8.13 3.52
C SER A 78 -42.55 9.58 3.60
N ASN A 79 -43.30 10.04 2.58
CA ASN A 79 -43.88 11.37 2.51
C ASN A 79 -42.93 12.50 2.91
N GLY A 80 -41.82 12.62 2.20
CA GLY A 80 -40.79 13.65 2.40
C GLY A 80 -39.73 13.34 3.47
N VAL A 81 -39.88 12.23 4.21
CA VAL A 81 -38.94 11.83 5.26
C VAL A 81 -38.20 10.55 4.85
N LEU A 82 -36.86 10.58 4.82
CA LEU A 82 -36.03 9.40 4.63
C LEU A 82 -35.77 8.71 5.97
N SER A 83 -35.94 7.38 6.02
CA SER A 83 -35.54 6.56 7.15
C SER A 83 -33.99 6.50 7.22
N GLY A 84 -33.42 6.02 8.36
CA GLY A 84 -32.01 5.79 8.54
C GLY A 84 -31.19 7.07 8.71
N SER A 85 -29.85 6.92 8.80
CA SER A 85 -28.95 8.00 9.14
C SER A 85 -27.73 8.15 8.23
N ASN A 86 -27.43 7.15 7.39
CA ASN A 86 -26.27 7.19 6.50
C ASN A 86 -26.39 8.32 5.48
N ALA A 87 -25.30 9.08 5.28
CA ALA A 87 -25.33 10.36 4.58
C ALA A 87 -24.76 10.34 3.16
N TYR A 88 -24.00 9.31 2.78
CA TYR A 88 -23.25 9.30 1.52
C TYR A 88 -23.90 8.42 0.48
N SER A 89 -23.94 8.89 -0.78
CA SER A 89 -24.49 8.14 -1.93
C SER A 89 -23.52 7.09 -2.49
N SER A 90 -22.26 7.19 -2.13
CA SER A 90 -21.22 6.24 -2.53
C SER A 90 -20.18 6.11 -1.43
N CYS A 91 -19.47 4.99 -1.43
CA CYS A 91 -18.32 4.74 -0.59
C CYS A 91 -17.24 4.04 -1.40
N ARG A 92 -15.98 4.39 -1.17
CA ARG A 92 -14.83 3.71 -1.77
C ARG A 92 -13.93 3.14 -0.69
N VAL A 93 -13.27 2.03 -1.00
CA VAL A 93 -12.14 1.54 -0.20
C VAL A 93 -10.85 2.17 -0.75
N ASN A 94 -10.07 2.82 0.10
CA ASN A 94 -8.80 3.42 -0.29
C ASN A 94 -7.81 2.33 -0.72
N GLU A 95 -6.91 2.68 -1.62
CA GLU A 95 -5.85 1.78 -2.05
C GLU A 95 -4.82 1.57 -0.94
N ALA A 96 -4.14 0.41 -0.97
CA ALA A 96 -3.07 0.13 -0.04
C ALA A 96 -1.89 1.10 -0.24
N SER A 97 -1.33 1.62 0.85
CA SER A 97 -0.18 2.51 0.83
C SER A 97 1.08 1.79 0.37
N SER A 98 1.88 2.43 -0.47
CA SER A 98 3.21 1.96 -0.87
C SER A 98 4.23 2.19 0.25
N CYS A 99 5.31 1.40 0.24
CA CYS A 99 6.48 1.57 1.10
C CYS A 99 7.58 2.33 0.37
N THR A 100 8.57 2.83 1.12
CA THR A 100 9.79 3.42 0.56
C THR A 100 11.00 2.60 1.02
N PHE A 101 11.88 2.22 0.07
CA PHE A 101 13.15 1.56 0.34
C PHE A 101 14.27 2.27 -0.43
N ASN A 102 15.23 2.87 0.29
CA ASN A 102 16.34 3.63 -0.29
C ASN A 102 15.90 4.63 -1.37
N GLY A 103 14.81 5.37 -1.12
CA GLY A 103 14.25 6.37 -2.04
C GLY A 103 13.41 5.80 -3.19
N GLN A 104 13.27 4.49 -3.30
CA GLN A 104 12.40 3.84 -4.30
C GLN A 104 11.06 3.46 -3.69
N THR A 105 10.00 3.64 -4.47
CA THR A 105 8.65 3.22 -4.09
C THR A 105 8.48 1.72 -4.34
N VAL A 106 8.02 1.00 -3.32
CA VAL A 106 7.65 -0.41 -3.39
C VAL A 106 6.15 -0.50 -3.18
N SER A 107 5.42 -0.92 -4.19
CA SER A 107 3.95 -1.04 -4.12
C SER A 107 3.55 -2.06 -3.06
N SER A 108 2.41 -1.83 -2.41
CA SER A 108 1.84 -2.82 -1.48
C SER A 108 1.61 -4.16 -2.19
N GLY A 109 2.01 -5.25 -1.56
CA GLY A 109 2.01 -6.59 -2.14
C GLY A 109 3.29 -6.96 -2.92
N SER A 110 4.18 -5.99 -3.18
CA SER A 110 5.47 -6.22 -3.83
C SER A 110 6.59 -6.38 -2.82
N SER A 111 7.74 -6.89 -3.28
CA SER A 111 8.92 -7.10 -2.45
C SER A 111 10.17 -6.52 -3.11
N VAL A 112 11.19 -6.24 -2.28
CA VAL A 112 12.51 -5.75 -2.69
C VAL A 112 13.58 -6.56 -1.97
N THR A 113 14.70 -6.85 -2.67
CA THR A 113 15.86 -7.47 -2.05
C THR A 113 16.67 -6.41 -1.30
N ALA A 114 16.97 -6.69 -0.05
CA ALA A 114 17.82 -5.88 0.81
C ALA A 114 19.03 -6.69 1.26
N TYR A 115 20.13 -6.01 1.60
CA TYR A 115 21.39 -6.61 2.04
C TYR A 115 21.70 -6.15 3.47
N GLU A 116 22.32 -7.07 4.24
CA GLU A 116 22.77 -6.81 5.61
C GLU A 116 23.82 -5.70 5.64
N SER A 117 24.78 -5.75 4.70
CA SER A 117 25.88 -4.80 4.58
C SER A 117 26.02 -4.32 3.13
N ASN A 118 26.55 -3.09 2.94
CA ASN A 118 26.83 -2.55 1.61
C ASN A 118 28.12 -3.13 0.99
N SER A 119 28.98 -3.75 1.80
CA SER A 119 30.18 -4.44 1.35
C SER A 119 30.60 -5.53 2.31
N VAL A 120 31.25 -6.58 1.79
CA VAL A 120 31.85 -7.68 2.57
C VAL A 120 33.26 -7.95 2.09
N ASN A 121 34.08 -8.55 2.93
CA ASN A 121 35.47 -8.88 2.60
C ASN A 121 35.57 -9.92 1.49
N PHE A 122 36.69 -9.95 0.80
CA PHE A 122 37.03 -11.00 -0.16
C PHE A 122 36.86 -12.40 0.47
N GLY A 123 36.18 -13.28 -0.26
CA GLY A 123 35.85 -14.63 0.20
C GLY A 123 34.59 -14.75 1.05
N SER A 124 33.96 -13.64 1.42
CA SER A 124 32.66 -13.62 2.07
C SER A 124 31.50 -13.47 1.07
N SER A 125 30.29 -13.78 1.48
CA SER A 125 29.07 -13.63 0.67
C SER A 125 28.17 -12.53 1.23
N CYS A 126 27.57 -11.75 0.33
CA CYS A 126 26.54 -10.78 0.69
C CYS A 126 25.27 -11.51 1.19
N GLN A 127 24.87 -11.25 2.44
CA GLN A 127 23.61 -11.77 2.99
C GLN A 127 22.45 -10.93 2.49
N THR A 128 21.38 -11.60 2.06
CA THR A 128 20.17 -10.97 1.50
C THR A 128 18.94 -11.27 2.32
N GLU A 129 17.99 -10.34 2.30
CA GLU A 129 16.66 -10.48 2.85
C GLU A 129 15.63 -9.99 1.83
N LEU A 130 14.56 -10.73 1.62
CA LEU A 130 13.42 -10.27 0.80
C LEU A 130 12.46 -9.51 1.72
N ARG A 131 12.33 -8.20 1.48
CA ARG A 131 11.45 -7.31 2.26
C ARG A 131 10.15 -7.07 1.50
N SER A 132 9.01 -7.45 2.09
CA SER A 132 7.69 -7.30 1.49
C SER A 132 7.00 -6.04 2.02
N CYS A 133 6.36 -5.30 1.12
CA CYS A 133 5.56 -4.13 1.48
C CYS A 133 4.12 -4.55 1.76
N SER A 134 3.59 -4.16 2.91
CA SER A 134 2.18 -4.34 3.28
C SER A 134 1.63 -3.02 3.82
N ASN A 135 0.79 -2.36 3.03
CA ASN A 135 0.10 -1.12 3.39
C ASN A 135 1.00 -0.11 4.11
N GLY A 136 2.11 0.28 3.45
CA GLY A 136 3.05 1.28 3.95
C GLY A 136 4.14 0.76 4.90
N THR A 137 4.09 -0.52 5.29
CA THR A 137 5.07 -1.14 6.19
C THR A 137 5.91 -2.17 5.45
N LEU A 138 7.25 -2.00 5.46
CA LEU A 138 8.20 -3.00 4.96
C LEU A 138 8.52 -4.02 6.05
N SER A 139 8.45 -5.31 5.71
CA SER A 139 8.95 -6.40 6.55
C SER A 139 10.48 -6.39 6.62
N GLY A 140 11.05 -7.14 7.57
CA GLY A 140 12.49 -7.35 7.68
C GLY A 140 13.28 -6.17 8.23
N SER A 141 14.61 -6.32 8.25
CA SER A 141 15.50 -5.39 8.95
C SER A 141 16.69 -4.88 8.11
N TYR A 142 17.03 -5.54 7.00
CA TYR A 142 18.18 -5.14 6.17
C TYR A 142 17.92 -3.83 5.44
N THR A 143 18.93 -2.95 5.44
CA THR A 143 18.74 -1.56 5.00
C THR A 143 19.49 -1.20 3.72
N ASN A 144 20.40 -2.03 3.24
CA ASN A 144 21.22 -1.69 2.07
C ASN A 144 20.58 -2.19 0.78
N ALA A 145 20.57 -1.35 -0.26
CA ALA A 145 20.01 -1.69 -1.58
C ALA A 145 20.98 -2.52 -2.44
N ALA A 146 22.26 -2.52 -2.09
CA ALA A 146 23.29 -3.25 -2.81
C ALA A 146 24.37 -3.72 -1.83
N CYS A 147 25.10 -4.76 -2.23
CA CYS A 147 26.28 -5.24 -1.53
C CYS A 147 27.36 -5.59 -2.55
N SER A 148 28.60 -5.25 -2.24
CA SER A 148 29.77 -5.61 -3.04
C SER A 148 30.73 -6.50 -2.25
N VAL A 149 31.36 -7.46 -2.92
CA VAL A 149 32.45 -8.23 -2.35
C VAL A 149 33.75 -7.51 -2.68
N ALA A 150 34.57 -7.21 -1.66
CA ALA A 150 35.87 -6.57 -1.85
C ALA A 150 36.78 -7.44 -2.71
N SER A 151 37.58 -6.80 -3.54
CA SER A 151 38.63 -7.50 -4.34
C SER A 151 39.71 -8.05 -3.41
N ALA A 152 40.30 -9.17 -3.82
CA ALA A 152 41.43 -9.73 -3.12
C ALA A 152 42.60 -8.74 -3.07
N ALA A 153 43.27 -8.63 -1.91
CA ALA A 153 44.41 -7.77 -1.74
C ALA A 153 45.65 -8.34 -2.45
N SER A 154 46.44 -7.47 -3.11
CA SER A 154 47.74 -7.79 -3.65
C SER A 154 48.78 -7.91 -2.52
N CYS A 155 49.79 -8.72 -2.72
CA CYS A 155 50.98 -8.83 -1.86
C CYS A 155 52.08 -7.88 -2.35
N THR A 156 53.05 -7.59 -1.49
CA THR A 156 54.26 -6.86 -1.86
C THR A 156 55.48 -7.73 -1.68
N PHE A 157 56.32 -7.83 -2.71
CA PHE A 157 57.63 -8.50 -2.66
C PHE A 157 58.70 -7.57 -3.20
N ASN A 158 59.66 -7.18 -2.33
CA ASN A 158 60.76 -6.25 -2.67
C ASN A 158 60.25 -4.99 -3.42
N GLY A 159 59.16 -4.38 -2.96
CA GLY A 159 58.57 -3.18 -3.56
C GLY A 159 57.68 -3.41 -4.80
N GLN A 160 57.60 -4.65 -5.31
CA GLN A 160 56.72 -5.01 -6.42
C GLN A 160 55.39 -5.58 -5.93
N ALA A 161 54.30 -5.16 -6.55
CA ALA A 161 52.99 -5.74 -6.30
C ALA A 161 52.84 -7.10 -6.99
N VAL A 162 52.40 -8.11 -6.23
CA VAL A 162 52.11 -9.46 -6.70
C VAL A 162 50.61 -9.66 -6.57
N ALA A 163 49.92 -9.81 -7.68
CA ALA A 163 48.44 -9.95 -7.66
C ALA A 163 48.03 -11.24 -6.94
N HIS A 164 46.85 -11.23 -6.33
CA HIS A 164 46.25 -12.41 -5.74
C HIS A 164 46.21 -13.58 -6.73
N GLY A 165 46.56 -14.77 -6.28
CA GLY A 165 46.60 -15.98 -7.10
C GLY A 165 47.85 -16.10 -7.99
N THR A 166 48.70 -15.08 -8.06
CA THR A 166 49.95 -15.15 -8.83
C THR A 166 51.15 -15.50 -7.95
N SER A 167 52.24 -15.99 -8.55
CA SER A 167 53.43 -16.39 -7.85
C SER A 167 54.66 -15.64 -8.35
N ILE A 168 55.63 -15.47 -7.48
CA ILE A 168 56.93 -14.89 -7.77
C ILE A 168 58.02 -15.80 -7.22
N ASN A 169 59.16 -15.91 -7.93
CA ASN A 169 60.35 -16.64 -7.43
C ASN A 169 61.11 -15.79 -6.44
N ALA A 170 61.45 -16.39 -5.31
CA ALA A 170 62.30 -15.81 -4.28
C ALA A 170 63.49 -16.74 -4.00
N TYR A 171 64.60 -16.17 -3.59
CA TYR A 171 65.86 -16.91 -3.31
C TYR A 171 66.13 -16.86 -1.81
N GLN A 172 66.78 -17.95 -1.34
CA GLN A 172 67.24 -18.07 0.04
C GLN A 172 68.34 -17.06 0.41
N ALA A 173 69.29 -16.84 -0.50
CA ALA A 173 70.37 -15.89 -0.37
C ALA A 173 70.49 -14.98 -1.60
N ALA A 174 71.02 -13.78 -1.45
CA ALA A 174 71.27 -12.84 -2.54
C ALA A 174 72.53 -13.25 -3.37
N SER A 175 73.44 -14.01 -2.79
CA SER A 175 74.57 -14.60 -3.47
C SER A 175 75.04 -15.91 -2.79
N VAL A 176 75.67 -16.80 -3.55
CA VAL A 176 76.25 -18.05 -3.08
C VAL A 176 77.72 -18.15 -3.60
N ALA A 177 78.50 -18.96 -2.93
CA ALA A 177 79.92 -19.18 -3.31
C ALA A 177 80.02 -19.86 -4.68
N PHE A 178 81.17 -19.62 -5.41
CA PHE A 178 81.46 -20.27 -6.68
C PHE A 178 81.39 -21.80 -6.54
N GLY A 179 80.63 -22.43 -7.47
CA GLY A 179 80.37 -23.87 -7.46
C GLY A 179 79.16 -24.28 -6.63
N SER A 180 78.46 -23.36 -5.93
CA SER A 180 77.19 -23.58 -5.25
C SER A 180 76.00 -23.20 -6.15
N THR A 181 74.77 -23.66 -5.82
CA THR A 181 73.54 -23.37 -6.56
C THR A 181 72.66 -22.48 -5.78
N CYS A 182 72.00 -21.50 -6.44
CA CYS A 182 70.98 -20.64 -5.88
C CYS A 182 69.68 -21.44 -5.59
N THR A 183 69.31 -21.56 -4.31
CA THR A 183 68.02 -22.20 -3.90
C THR A 183 66.89 -21.21 -4.04
N SER A 184 65.89 -21.57 -4.87
CA SER A 184 64.71 -20.74 -5.09
C SER A 184 63.48 -21.36 -4.48
N GLN A 185 62.44 -20.53 -4.23
CA GLN A 185 61.12 -20.90 -3.78
C GLN A 185 60.08 -20.07 -4.53
N SER A 186 59.03 -20.74 -5.09
CA SER A 186 57.89 -20.05 -5.62
C SER A 186 56.99 -19.57 -4.45
N ARG A 187 56.76 -18.28 -4.41
CA ARG A 187 55.89 -17.66 -3.38
C ARG A 187 54.60 -17.18 -4.04
N THR A 188 53.43 -17.72 -3.59
CA THR A 188 52.12 -17.38 -4.10
C THR A 188 51.43 -16.34 -3.21
N CYS A 189 50.85 -15.33 -3.82
CA CYS A 189 50.09 -14.34 -3.09
C CYS A 189 48.66 -14.85 -2.82
N SER A 190 48.27 -14.83 -1.56
CA SER A 190 46.88 -15.13 -1.14
C SER A 190 46.35 -13.99 -0.28
N ASN A 191 45.54 -13.13 -0.87
CA ASN A 191 44.84 -12.02 -0.21
C ASN A 191 45.75 -11.22 0.74
N GLY A 192 46.83 -10.64 0.19
CA GLY A 192 47.78 -9.80 0.90
C GLY A 192 48.92 -10.57 1.61
N THR A 193 48.87 -11.91 1.64
CA THR A 193 49.90 -12.72 2.30
C THR A 193 50.68 -13.57 1.26
N LEU A 194 51.99 -13.44 1.21
CA LEU A 194 52.84 -14.30 0.41
C LEU A 194 53.15 -15.60 1.15
N SER A 195 53.04 -16.72 0.45
CA SER A 195 53.49 -18.02 0.96
C SER A 195 54.99 -18.09 1.04
N GLY A 196 55.57 -19.02 1.80
CA GLY A 196 56.98 -19.26 1.92
C GLY A 196 57.76 -18.18 2.69
N GLY A 197 59.08 -18.35 2.80
CA GLY A 197 59.92 -17.51 3.66
C GLY A 197 61.14 -16.85 2.98
N TYR A 198 61.44 -17.16 1.70
CA TYR A 198 62.59 -16.58 1.01
C TYR A 198 62.37 -15.12 0.66
N THR A 199 63.39 -14.27 0.85
CA THR A 199 63.21 -12.80 0.81
C THR A 199 63.96 -12.13 -0.32
N ASN A 200 64.92 -12.80 -0.99
CA ASN A 200 65.74 -12.19 -2.02
C ASN A 200 65.08 -12.32 -3.40
N SER A 201 65.05 -11.25 -4.20
CA SER A 201 64.46 -11.25 -5.56
C SER A 201 65.39 -11.83 -6.62
N SER A 202 66.67 -11.92 -6.30
CA SER A 202 67.73 -12.48 -7.16
C SER A 202 68.78 -13.19 -6.34
N CYS A 203 69.61 -14.07 -7.01
CA CYS A 203 70.70 -14.71 -6.43
C CYS A 203 71.89 -14.74 -7.49
N SER A 204 73.11 -14.39 -7.11
CA SER A 204 74.24 -14.48 -7.94
C SER A 204 75.20 -15.57 -7.42
N VAL A 205 76.02 -16.17 -8.32
CA VAL A 205 77.09 -17.16 -8.01
C VAL A 205 78.40 -16.50 -8.20
#